data_a5927ec5110997c7b8475d6be4ec7b79
#
_entry.id   a5927ec5110997c7b8475d6be4ec7b79
#
_cell.length_a   1.000
_cell.length_b   1.000
_cell.length_c   1.000
_cell.angle_alpha   90.00
_cell.angle_beta   90.00
_cell.angle_gamma   90.00
#
_symmetry.space_group_name_H-M   'P 1'
#
loop_
_entity.id
_entity.type
_entity.pdbx_description
1 polymer ?
#
loop_
_entity_poly.entity_id
_entity_poly.type
_entity_poly.pdbx_seq_one_letter_code
_entity_poly.pdbx_strand_id
1 'polypeptide(L)'
;MPFRPLLTALVERVPGAQGAIVADWEGESVDQVGIMDDYDLKVIGAHKGVILHSMREVVDRLGDDELKEIVITTKQAQTVIMPVTEDYYLVLTLDRSDMLGRALLEARRCIQALYKEIV
;
A
#
# COMPACT_ATOMS: atom_id res chain seq x y z
N MET A 1 12.76 -10.83 5.82
CA MET A 1 11.35 -11.22 5.86
C MET A 1 10.87 -11.53 4.46
N PRO A 2 10.01 -12.52 4.25
CA PRO A 2 9.64 -12.97 2.90
C PRO A 2 8.51 -12.14 2.28
N PHE A 3 8.62 -10.82 2.31
CA PHE A 3 7.62 -9.95 1.71
C PHE A 3 7.82 -9.74 0.21
N ARG A 4 9.08 -9.80 -0.25
CA ARG A 4 9.40 -9.50 -1.63
C ARG A 4 8.65 -10.39 -2.64
N PRO A 5 8.55 -11.71 -2.46
CA PRO A 5 7.77 -12.53 -3.40
C PRO A 5 6.29 -12.13 -3.46
N LEU A 6 5.70 -11.74 -2.33
CA LEU A 6 4.31 -11.31 -2.26
C LEU A 6 4.10 -9.98 -2.99
N LEU A 7 5.02 -9.03 -2.79
CA LEU A 7 4.98 -7.75 -3.47
C LEU A 7 5.23 -7.91 -4.98
N THR A 8 6.13 -8.78 -5.36
CA THR A 8 6.42 -9.08 -6.77
C THR A 8 5.17 -9.64 -7.46
N ALA A 9 4.49 -10.59 -6.83
CA ALA A 9 3.25 -11.14 -7.36
C ALA A 9 2.17 -10.07 -7.51
N LEU A 10 2.05 -9.17 -6.54
CA LEU A 10 1.10 -8.07 -6.60
C LEU A 10 1.36 -7.17 -7.81
N VAL A 11 2.61 -6.73 -7.98
CA VAL A 11 2.97 -5.85 -9.08
C VAL A 11 2.75 -6.52 -10.43
N GLU A 12 3.08 -7.80 -10.54
CA GLU A 12 2.91 -8.55 -11.79
C GLU A 12 1.44 -8.78 -12.15
N ARG A 13 0.55 -8.86 -11.17
CA ARG A 13 -0.87 -9.13 -11.39
C ARG A 13 -1.70 -7.88 -11.70
N VAL A 14 -1.11 -6.70 -11.54
CA VAL A 14 -1.82 -5.43 -11.77
C VAL A 14 -1.15 -4.70 -12.94
N PRO A 15 -1.78 -4.71 -14.13
CA PRO A 15 -1.25 -3.92 -15.25
C PRO A 15 -1.16 -2.44 -14.88
N GLY A 16 -0.03 -1.83 -15.19
CA GLY A 16 0.21 -0.42 -14.85
C GLY A 16 0.78 -0.21 -13.45
N ALA A 17 0.96 -1.25 -12.65
CA ALA A 17 1.58 -1.11 -11.33
C ALA A 17 3.04 -0.67 -11.49
N GLN A 18 3.41 0.40 -10.78
CA GLN A 18 4.76 0.95 -10.81
C GLN A 18 5.58 0.52 -9.61
N GLY A 19 4.93 0.20 -8.50
CA GLY A 19 5.62 -0.27 -7.33
C GLY A 19 4.69 -0.61 -6.19
N ALA A 20 5.18 -1.44 -5.28
CA ALA A 20 4.50 -1.81 -4.05
C ALA A 20 5.48 -1.76 -2.90
N ILE A 21 5.04 -1.26 -1.76
CA ILE A 21 5.87 -1.04 -0.58
C ILE A 21 5.13 -1.55 0.65
N VAL A 22 5.85 -2.29 1.50
CA VAL A 22 5.42 -2.50 2.89
C VAL A 22 6.29 -1.60 3.76
N ALA A 23 5.65 -0.77 4.56
CA ALA A 23 6.35 0.16 5.44
C ALA A 23 5.77 0.09 6.85
N ASP A 24 6.57 0.52 7.83
CA ASP A 24 6.09 0.68 9.20
C ASP A 24 5.52 2.09 9.42
N TRP A 25 4.93 2.32 10.58
CA TRP A 25 4.29 3.60 10.89
C TRP A 25 5.25 4.76 11.06
N GLU A 26 6.54 4.51 11.13
CA GLU A 26 7.57 5.54 11.13
C GLU A 26 7.97 5.95 9.71
N GLY A 27 7.36 5.32 8.70
CA GLY A 27 7.61 5.62 7.30
C GLY A 27 8.82 4.90 6.72
N GLU A 28 9.38 3.93 7.44
CA GLU A 28 10.50 3.17 6.94
C GLU A 28 10.02 1.97 6.10
N SER A 29 10.59 1.84 4.92
CA SER A 29 10.32 0.71 4.05
C SER A 29 10.89 -0.56 4.66
N VAL A 30 10.03 -1.57 4.84
CA VAL A 30 10.47 -2.90 5.26
C VAL A 30 10.88 -3.69 4.04
N ASP A 31 10.11 -3.60 2.96
CA ASP A 31 10.45 -4.16 1.66
C ASP A 31 9.71 -3.41 0.55
N GLN A 32 10.25 -3.46 -0.66
CA GLN A 32 9.66 -2.77 -1.79
C GLN A 32 10.05 -3.45 -3.10
N VAL A 33 9.14 -3.38 -4.07
CA VAL A 33 9.33 -3.93 -5.41
C VAL A 33 8.70 -2.97 -6.41
N GLY A 34 9.35 -2.72 -7.54
CA GLY A 34 8.75 -1.92 -8.61
C GLY A 34 9.74 -1.54 -9.69
N ILE A 35 9.19 -0.90 -10.73
CA ILE A 35 9.98 -0.37 -11.84
C ILE A 35 10.50 1.04 -11.56
N MET A 36 9.97 1.69 -10.51
CA MET A 36 10.45 3.00 -10.06
C MET A 36 11.79 2.84 -9.34
N ASP A 37 12.55 3.93 -9.29
CA ASP A 37 13.76 3.98 -8.48
C ASP A 37 13.43 3.70 -7.00
N ASP A 38 14.29 2.94 -6.32
CA ASP A 38 14.09 2.55 -4.92
C ASP A 38 13.93 3.77 -4.00
N TYR A 39 14.68 4.84 -4.26
CA TYR A 39 14.57 6.06 -3.46
C TYR A 39 13.19 6.69 -3.61
N ASP A 40 12.69 6.78 -4.84
CA ASP A 40 11.36 7.35 -5.11
C ASP A 40 10.26 6.53 -4.44
N LEU A 41 10.36 5.21 -4.46
CA LEU A 41 9.43 4.33 -3.77
C LEU A 41 9.43 4.58 -2.26
N LYS A 42 10.59 4.74 -1.65
CA LYS A 42 10.71 5.05 -0.22
C LYS A 42 10.06 6.37 0.14
N VAL A 43 10.26 7.39 -0.69
CA VAL A 43 9.65 8.71 -0.48
C VAL A 43 8.13 8.62 -0.57
N ILE A 44 7.60 7.90 -1.56
CA ILE A 44 6.16 7.69 -1.71
C ILE A 44 5.62 6.97 -0.47
N GLY A 45 6.28 5.91 -0.03
CA GLY A 45 5.86 5.15 1.15
C GLY A 45 5.77 6.02 2.39
N ALA A 46 6.80 6.82 2.64
CA ALA A 46 6.84 7.70 3.80
C ALA A 46 5.72 8.75 3.76
N HIS A 47 5.50 9.40 2.62
CA HIS A 47 4.44 10.41 2.47
C HIS A 47 3.05 9.79 2.64
N LYS A 48 2.81 8.62 2.04
CA LYS A 48 1.50 7.96 2.13
C LYS A 48 1.23 7.46 3.55
N GLY A 49 2.26 7.13 4.31
CA GLY A 49 2.13 6.79 5.72
C GLY A 49 1.60 7.94 6.56
N VAL A 50 2.03 9.17 6.30
CA VAL A 50 1.51 10.36 6.98
C VAL A 50 0.01 10.52 6.71
N ILE A 51 -0.41 10.34 5.47
CA ILE A 51 -1.82 10.44 5.09
C ILE A 51 -2.64 9.35 5.79
N LEU A 52 -2.15 8.12 5.77
CA LEU A 52 -2.83 6.98 6.41
C LEU A 52 -3.00 7.21 7.91
N HIS A 53 -1.95 7.68 8.58
CA HIS A 53 -1.99 7.96 10.00
C HIS A 53 -3.05 9.03 10.34
N SER A 54 -3.09 10.12 9.58
CA SER A 54 -4.06 11.19 9.78
C SER A 54 -5.50 10.70 9.60
N MET A 55 -5.76 9.92 8.57
CA MET A 55 -7.09 9.38 8.32
C MET A 55 -7.51 8.36 9.38
N ARG A 56 -6.56 7.57 9.86
CA ARG A 56 -6.82 6.60 10.92
C ARG A 56 -7.27 7.30 12.21
N GLU A 57 -6.64 8.42 12.56
CA GLU A 57 -7.05 9.21 13.72
C GLU A 57 -8.47 9.73 13.56
N VAL A 58 -8.84 10.21 12.37
CA VAL A 58 -10.20 10.70 12.11
C VAL A 58 -11.22 9.57 12.27
N VAL A 59 -10.95 8.42 11.69
CA VAL A 59 -11.86 7.26 11.74
C VAL A 59 -12.01 6.76 13.19
N ASP A 60 -10.93 6.72 13.96
CA ASP A 60 -10.96 6.30 15.36
C ASP A 60 -11.86 7.19 16.19
N ARG A 61 -11.97 8.48 15.87
CA ARG A 61 -12.85 9.43 16.56
C ARG A 61 -14.33 9.21 16.25
N LEU A 62 -14.64 8.49 15.18
CA LEU A 62 -16.01 8.20 14.78
C LEU A 62 -16.61 7.01 15.53
N GLY A 63 -15.84 6.38 16.42
CA GLY A 63 -16.33 5.28 17.26
C GLY A 63 -15.98 3.91 16.73
N ASP A 64 -16.97 3.08 16.47
CA ASP A 64 -16.79 1.66 16.13
C ASP A 64 -16.44 1.42 14.67
N ASP A 65 -15.62 2.28 14.08
CA ASP A 65 -15.25 2.14 12.68
C ASP A 65 -13.75 1.84 12.54
N GLU A 66 -13.37 1.32 11.38
CA GLU A 66 -12.00 0.92 11.10
C GLU A 66 -11.64 1.31 9.66
N LEU A 67 -10.49 1.94 9.49
CA LEU A 67 -10.00 2.32 8.18
C LEU A 67 -9.47 1.08 7.45
N LYS A 68 -10.01 0.80 6.27
CA LYS A 68 -9.61 -0.36 5.46
C LYS A 68 -8.71 0.01 4.29
N GLU A 69 -9.00 1.11 3.62
CA GLU A 69 -8.21 1.51 2.45
C GLU A 69 -8.39 2.98 2.14
N ILE A 70 -7.38 3.57 1.51
CA ILE A 70 -7.42 4.92 0.97
C ILE A 70 -6.99 4.83 -0.49
N VAL A 71 -7.73 5.50 -1.37
CA VAL A 71 -7.34 5.63 -2.78
C VAL A 71 -7.13 7.11 -3.07
N ILE A 72 -5.95 7.42 -3.62
CA ILE A 72 -5.61 8.79 -4.02
C ILE A 72 -5.44 8.78 -5.52
N THR A 73 -6.25 9.57 -6.21
CA THR A 73 -6.18 9.73 -7.67
C THR A 73 -5.62 11.10 -7.98
N THR A 74 -4.54 11.14 -8.74
CA THR A 74 -3.99 12.37 -9.30
C THR A 74 -4.08 12.30 -10.81
N LYS A 75 -3.66 13.36 -11.48
CA LYS A 75 -3.67 13.40 -12.94
C LYS A 75 -2.82 12.29 -13.57
N GLN A 76 -1.74 11.88 -12.91
CA GLN A 76 -0.75 10.97 -13.48
C GLN A 76 -0.73 9.58 -12.86
N ALA A 77 -1.35 9.40 -11.70
CA ALA A 77 -1.23 8.14 -10.98
C ALA A 77 -2.39 7.91 -10.02
N GLN A 78 -2.54 6.65 -9.63
CA GLN A 78 -3.40 6.27 -8.51
C GLN A 78 -2.56 5.56 -7.48
N THR A 79 -2.84 5.81 -6.22
CA THR A 79 -2.15 5.17 -5.10
C THR A 79 -3.18 4.56 -4.17
N VAL A 80 -2.99 3.29 -3.86
CA VAL A 80 -3.82 2.54 -2.91
C VAL A 80 -3.01 2.34 -1.65
N ILE A 81 -3.59 2.67 -0.51
CA ILE A 81 -2.94 2.54 0.80
C ILE A 81 -3.83 1.67 1.67
N MET A 82 -3.27 0.59 2.22
CA MET A 82 -4.02 -0.33 3.07
C MET A 82 -3.23 -0.69 4.32
N PRO A 83 -3.83 -0.55 5.52
CA PRO A 83 -3.23 -1.13 6.72
C PRO A 83 -3.13 -2.65 6.59
N VAL A 84 -2.00 -3.23 6.99
CA VAL A 84 -1.84 -4.68 7.10
C VAL A 84 -2.09 -5.11 8.54
N THR A 85 -1.38 -4.48 9.47
CA THR A 85 -1.56 -4.62 10.91
C THR A 85 -1.53 -3.23 11.52
N GLU A 86 -1.56 -3.15 12.85
CA GLU A 86 -1.39 -1.86 13.53
C GLU A 86 0.00 -1.25 13.29
N ASP A 87 0.98 -2.08 12.93
CA ASP A 87 2.37 -1.66 12.80
C ASP A 87 2.85 -1.50 11.35
N TYR A 88 2.12 -2.07 10.39
CA TYR A 88 2.55 -2.10 8.99
C TYR A 88 1.44 -1.74 8.03
N TYR A 89 1.80 -1.14 6.91
CA TYR A 89 0.86 -0.81 5.83
C TYR A 89 1.45 -1.11 4.46
N LEU A 90 0.55 -1.29 3.48
CA LEU A 90 0.90 -1.53 2.08
C LEU A 90 0.57 -0.29 1.26
N VAL A 91 1.47 0.10 0.37
CA VAL A 91 1.23 1.14 -0.63
C VAL A 91 1.46 0.53 -2.00
N LEU A 92 0.47 0.67 -2.88
CA LEU A 92 0.56 0.25 -4.28
C LEU A 92 0.33 1.47 -5.16
N THR A 93 1.25 1.77 -6.06
CA THR A 93 1.11 2.89 -7.00
C THR A 93 1.00 2.37 -8.43
N LEU A 94 0.08 2.95 -9.19
CA LEU A 94 -0.15 2.56 -10.58
C LEU A 94 -0.40 3.80 -11.45
N ASP A 95 -0.11 3.67 -12.75
CA ASP A 95 -0.25 4.75 -13.72
C ASP A 95 -1.54 4.64 -14.57
N ARG A 96 -2.40 3.65 -14.26
CA ARG A 96 -3.61 3.37 -15.03
C ARG A 96 -4.84 3.37 -14.14
N SER A 97 -5.77 4.29 -14.43
CA SER A 97 -7.01 4.39 -13.65
C SER A 97 -8.02 3.27 -13.97
N ASP A 98 -7.94 2.69 -15.17
CA ASP A 98 -8.84 1.60 -15.58
C ASP A 98 -8.54 0.27 -14.87
N MET A 99 -7.42 0.19 -14.14
CA MET A 99 -7.03 -1.00 -13.40
C MET A 99 -7.30 -0.90 -11.90
N LEU A 100 -8.01 0.13 -11.44
CA LEU A 100 -8.23 0.34 -10.00
C LEU A 100 -8.98 -0.84 -9.35
N GLY A 101 -10.03 -1.34 -9.98
CA GLY A 101 -10.77 -2.49 -9.43
C GLY A 101 -9.89 -3.71 -9.24
N ARG A 102 -9.07 -4.01 -10.24
CA ARG A 102 -8.12 -5.12 -10.15
C ARG A 102 -7.04 -4.85 -9.10
N ALA A 103 -6.54 -3.62 -9.05
CA ALA A 103 -5.55 -3.22 -8.05
C ALA A 103 -6.08 -3.42 -6.63
N LEU A 104 -7.30 -3.01 -6.36
CA LEU A 104 -7.92 -3.19 -5.05
C LEU A 104 -8.09 -4.67 -4.70
N LEU A 105 -8.55 -5.48 -5.65
CA LEU A 105 -8.72 -6.91 -5.45
C LEU A 105 -7.39 -7.59 -5.11
N GLU A 106 -6.37 -7.35 -5.92
CA GLU A 106 -5.06 -7.96 -5.73
C GLU A 106 -4.36 -7.44 -4.47
N ALA A 107 -4.52 -6.15 -4.16
CA ALA A 107 -3.98 -5.59 -2.92
C ALA A 107 -4.62 -6.24 -1.69
N ARG A 108 -5.93 -6.45 -1.69
CA ARG A 108 -6.62 -7.13 -0.59
C ARG A 108 -6.14 -8.57 -0.41
N ARG A 109 -5.88 -9.27 -1.50
CA ARG A 109 -5.29 -10.63 -1.44
C ARG A 109 -3.88 -10.58 -0.87
N CYS A 110 -3.09 -9.61 -1.30
CA CYS A 110 -1.73 -9.43 -0.81
C CYS A 110 -1.72 -9.14 0.69
N ILE A 111 -2.63 -8.30 1.17
CA ILE A 111 -2.79 -7.99 2.60
C ILE A 111 -2.98 -9.26 3.42
N GLN A 112 -3.84 -10.16 2.96
CA GLN A 112 -4.07 -11.42 3.68
C GLN A 112 -2.81 -12.27 3.76
N ALA A 113 -2.05 -12.34 2.68
CA ALA A 113 -0.81 -13.10 2.66
C ALA A 113 0.27 -12.44 3.52
N LEU A 114 0.38 -11.11 3.46
CA LEU A 114 1.32 -10.34 4.29
C LEU A 114 0.98 -10.51 5.78
N TYR A 115 -0.27 -10.46 6.12
CA TYR A 115 -0.73 -10.63 7.51
C TYR A 115 -0.25 -11.98 8.08
N LYS A 116 -0.37 -13.05 7.30
CA LYS A 116 0.08 -14.37 7.72
C LYS A 116 1.58 -14.44 7.94
N GLU A 117 2.35 -13.67 7.18
CA GLU A 117 3.81 -13.63 7.35
C GLU A 117 4.23 -12.83 8.59
N ILE A 118 3.44 -11.84 8.97
CA ILE A 118 3.73 -10.98 10.13
C ILE A 118 3.24 -11.65 11.41
N VAL A 119 2.09 -12.26 11.38
CA VAL A 119 1.44 -12.92 12.51
C VAL A 119 1.68 -14.42 12.44
#